data_702922e8f54fff7d9ba3f424f79143f8
#
_entry.id   702922e8f54fff7d9ba3f424f79143f8
#
_cell.length_a   1.000
_cell.length_b   1.000
_cell.length_c   1.000
_cell.angle_alpha   90.00
_cell.angle_beta   90.00
_cell.angle_gamma   90.00
#
_symmetry.space_group_name_H-M   'P 1'
#
loop_
_entity.id
_entity.type
_entity.pdbx_description
1 polymer ?
#
loop_
_entity_poly.entity_id
_entity_poly.type
_entity_poly.pdbx_seq_one_letter_code
_entity_poly.pdbx_strand_id
1 'polypeptide(L)'
;MNHKLKDRKQKIGLVLGGGGAKGAYQAGVLKALKEANILPYVTHVSANSIGSINALMVVDEKIEGCAEVWKTISKKDALKLKSKSEKGGIFSRNGLIKILENNIDFDHVSQSDKKLYITAFNKDTQKIEYFLANGKTKEEILSYTLASSAIPYVYAPV
;
A
#
# COMPACT_ATOMS: atom_id res chain seq x y z
N MET A 1 -0.36 15.73 -27.07
CA MET A 1 -1.42 14.79 -26.62
C MET A 1 -2.15 15.28 -25.35
N ASN A 2 -2.10 16.58 -25.02
CA ASN A 2 -2.49 17.07 -23.69
C ASN A 2 -3.74 17.98 -23.63
N HIS A 3 -4.45 18.23 -24.73
CA HIS A 3 -5.58 19.20 -24.70
C HIS A 3 -6.96 18.59 -24.38
N LYS A 4 -7.14 17.26 -24.55
CA LYS A 4 -8.46 16.63 -24.37
C LYS A 4 -8.81 16.19 -22.95
N LEU A 5 -7.84 16.15 -22.02
CA LEU A 5 -8.10 15.75 -20.62
C LEU A 5 -8.54 16.91 -19.72
N LYS A 6 -8.25 18.16 -20.11
CA LYS A 6 -8.55 19.35 -19.27
C LYS A 6 -10.04 19.67 -19.12
N ASP A 7 -10.89 19.26 -20.05
CA ASP A 7 -12.31 19.66 -20.09
C ASP A 7 -13.29 18.60 -19.60
N ARG A 8 -12.83 17.42 -19.20
CA ARG A 8 -13.71 16.40 -18.60
C ARG A 8 -13.34 16.22 -17.15
N LYS A 9 -14.32 16.30 -16.25
CA LYS A 9 -14.23 15.79 -14.86
C LYS A 9 -14.05 14.26 -14.88
N GLN A 10 -12.94 13.79 -15.50
CA GLN A 10 -12.65 12.36 -15.56
C GLN A 10 -12.20 11.92 -14.17
N LYS A 11 -12.88 10.92 -13.65
CA LYS A 11 -12.48 10.21 -12.45
C LYS A 11 -11.79 8.93 -12.85
N ILE A 12 -10.59 8.69 -12.32
CA ILE A 12 -9.81 7.49 -12.59
C ILE A 12 -9.79 6.62 -11.33
N GLY A 13 -10.10 5.35 -11.50
CA GLY A 13 -9.83 4.31 -10.52
C GLY A 13 -8.47 3.68 -10.80
N LEU A 14 -7.63 3.57 -9.79
CA LEU A 14 -6.33 2.91 -9.85
C LEU A 14 -6.38 1.59 -9.09
N VAL A 15 -5.96 0.50 -9.75
CA VAL A 15 -5.87 -0.82 -9.11
C VAL A 15 -4.40 -1.23 -9.03
N LEU A 16 -3.92 -1.50 -7.82
CA LEU A 16 -2.56 -1.94 -7.53
C LEU A 16 -2.58 -3.37 -6.98
N GLY A 17 -2.28 -4.33 -7.84
CA GLY A 17 -2.29 -5.75 -7.49
C GLY A 17 -1.12 -6.17 -6.61
N GLY A 18 -1.25 -7.35 -6.00
CA GLY A 18 -0.18 -8.00 -5.25
C GLY A 18 0.95 -8.50 -6.16
N GLY A 19 2.06 -8.94 -5.57
CA GLY A 19 3.16 -9.52 -6.32
C GLY A 19 4.54 -9.44 -5.66
N GLY A 20 4.63 -9.15 -4.38
CA GLY A 20 5.90 -9.09 -3.66
C GLY A 20 6.88 -8.09 -4.30
N ALA A 21 8.06 -8.54 -4.72
CA ALA A 21 9.08 -7.68 -5.34
C ALA A 21 8.62 -6.97 -6.63
N LYS A 22 7.55 -7.42 -7.26
CA LYS A 22 6.95 -6.73 -8.43
C LYS A 22 6.37 -5.35 -8.07
N GLY A 23 6.20 -5.04 -6.77
CA GLY A 23 5.86 -3.69 -6.32
C GLY A 23 6.86 -2.62 -6.75
N ALA A 24 8.13 -2.98 -6.94
CA ALA A 24 9.14 -2.07 -7.50
C ALA A 24 8.79 -1.61 -8.93
N TYR A 25 8.24 -2.50 -9.76
CA TYR A 25 7.74 -2.13 -11.08
C TYR A 25 6.56 -1.15 -10.98
N GLN A 26 5.63 -1.39 -10.05
CA GLN A 26 4.52 -0.46 -9.83
C GLN A 26 5.03 0.94 -9.45
N ALA A 27 6.08 1.05 -8.63
CA ALA A 27 6.66 2.35 -8.28
C ALA A 27 7.13 3.12 -9.53
N GLY A 28 7.73 2.43 -10.51
CA GLY A 28 8.09 3.02 -11.80
C GLY A 28 6.88 3.50 -12.60
N VAL A 29 5.80 2.70 -12.64
CA VAL A 29 4.54 3.08 -13.30
C VAL A 29 3.91 4.30 -12.62
N LEU A 30 3.87 4.33 -11.28
CA LEU A 30 3.33 5.47 -10.53
C LEU A 30 4.11 6.76 -10.79
N LYS A 31 5.44 6.68 -10.89
CA LYS A 31 6.28 7.80 -11.29
C LYS A 31 5.89 8.30 -12.69
N ALA A 32 5.77 7.42 -13.67
CA ALA A 32 5.35 7.79 -15.02
C ALA A 32 3.94 8.42 -15.06
N LEU A 33 3.00 7.89 -14.28
CA LEU A 33 1.65 8.48 -14.15
C LEU A 33 1.68 9.89 -13.53
N LYS A 34 2.59 10.12 -12.58
CA LYS A 34 2.82 11.45 -12.00
C LYS A 34 3.39 12.41 -13.05
N GLU A 35 4.46 12.01 -13.74
CA GLU A 35 5.10 12.80 -14.81
C GLU A 35 4.11 13.12 -15.94
N ALA A 36 3.21 12.21 -16.26
CA ALA A 36 2.13 12.42 -17.23
C ALA A 36 0.96 13.26 -16.68
N ASN A 37 1.03 13.72 -15.44
CA ASN A 37 -0.02 14.49 -14.75
C ASN A 37 -1.38 13.75 -14.73
N ILE A 38 -1.36 12.43 -14.52
CA ILE A 38 -2.56 11.57 -14.46
C ILE A 38 -3.04 11.40 -13.00
N LEU A 39 -2.12 11.33 -12.03
CA LEU A 39 -2.45 11.07 -10.63
C LEU A 39 -3.45 12.06 -10.00
N PRO A 40 -3.51 13.34 -10.39
CA PRO A 40 -4.55 14.26 -9.90
C PRO A 40 -5.98 13.87 -10.27
N TYR A 41 -6.17 13.04 -11.30
CA TYR A 41 -7.48 12.54 -11.71
C TYR A 41 -7.86 11.22 -11.02
N VAL A 42 -6.93 10.60 -10.31
CA VAL A 42 -7.20 9.39 -9.52
C VAL A 42 -8.00 9.78 -8.30
N THR A 43 -9.22 9.24 -8.21
CA THR A 43 -10.15 9.48 -7.10
C THR A 43 -10.35 8.27 -6.21
N HIS A 44 -10.11 7.07 -6.75
CA HIS A 44 -10.27 5.81 -6.05
C HIS A 44 -9.05 4.92 -6.29
N VAL A 45 -8.54 4.33 -5.23
CA VAL A 45 -7.44 3.37 -5.27
C VAL A 45 -7.90 2.09 -4.61
N SER A 46 -7.78 0.96 -5.32
CA SER A 46 -7.99 -0.37 -4.76
C SER A 46 -6.67 -1.14 -4.79
N ALA A 47 -6.31 -1.76 -3.70
CA ALA A 47 -5.00 -2.37 -3.59
C ALA A 47 -4.99 -3.63 -2.72
N ASN A 48 -4.08 -4.55 -3.04
CA ASN A 48 -3.81 -5.70 -2.19
C ASN A 48 -2.32 -6.01 -2.05
N SER A 49 -1.94 -6.61 -0.92
CA SER A 49 -0.56 -7.06 -0.63
C SER A 49 0.43 -5.90 -0.82
N ILE A 50 1.50 -6.12 -1.58
CA ILE A 50 2.50 -5.08 -1.87
C ILE A 50 1.89 -3.84 -2.54
N GLY A 51 0.81 -4.03 -3.30
CA GLY A 51 0.07 -2.93 -3.92
C GLY A 51 -0.53 -1.97 -2.87
N SER A 52 -0.92 -2.47 -1.68
CA SER A 52 -1.44 -1.62 -0.62
C SER A 52 -0.37 -0.66 -0.06
N ILE A 53 0.88 -1.10 -0.01
CA ILE A 53 2.02 -0.27 0.38
C ILE A 53 2.24 0.86 -0.64
N ASN A 54 2.25 0.54 -1.93
CA ASN A 54 2.37 1.54 -2.98
C ASN A 54 1.14 2.47 -3.02
N ALA A 55 -0.05 1.96 -2.72
CA ALA A 55 -1.27 2.75 -2.66
C ALA A 55 -1.25 3.81 -1.55
N LEU A 56 -0.69 3.48 -0.39
CA LEU A 56 -0.46 4.47 0.67
C LEU A 56 0.38 5.64 0.15
N MET A 57 1.47 5.37 -0.59
CA MET A 57 2.30 6.43 -1.19
C MET A 57 1.55 7.28 -2.23
N VAL A 58 0.60 6.68 -2.97
CA VAL A 58 -0.26 7.41 -3.93
C VAL A 58 -1.20 8.36 -3.21
N VAL A 59 -1.83 7.87 -2.13
CA VAL A 59 -2.83 8.63 -1.38
C VAL A 59 -2.17 9.68 -0.49
N ASP A 60 -0.99 9.39 0.04
CA ASP A 60 -0.13 10.33 0.76
C ASP A 60 0.62 11.32 -0.15
N GLU A 61 0.46 11.19 -1.49
CA GLU A 61 1.09 12.05 -2.52
C GLU A 61 2.64 12.04 -2.49
N LYS A 62 3.25 11.06 -1.84
CA LYS A 62 4.72 10.89 -1.70
C LYS A 62 5.32 9.91 -2.73
N ILE A 63 4.95 10.05 -4.00
CA ILE A 63 5.39 9.13 -5.07
C ILE A 63 6.91 9.14 -5.27
N GLU A 64 7.58 10.28 -5.08
CA GLU A 64 9.04 10.35 -5.15
C GLU A 64 9.71 9.45 -4.12
N GLY A 65 9.17 9.42 -2.90
CA GLY A 65 9.63 8.54 -1.84
C GLY A 65 9.46 7.06 -2.14
N CYS A 66 8.46 6.70 -2.97
CA CYS A 66 8.19 5.31 -3.31
C CYS A 66 9.40 4.62 -3.95
N ALA A 67 10.06 5.25 -4.92
CA ALA A 67 11.24 4.68 -5.57
C ALA A 67 12.43 4.54 -4.59
N GLU A 68 12.62 5.50 -3.68
CA GLU A 68 13.68 5.43 -2.67
C GLU A 68 13.41 4.34 -1.64
N VAL A 69 12.16 4.19 -1.19
CA VAL A 69 11.75 3.08 -0.31
C VAL A 69 12.07 1.73 -0.98
N TRP A 70 11.78 1.57 -2.26
CA TRP A 70 12.10 0.33 -2.98
C TRP A 70 13.59 0.08 -3.14
N LYS A 71 14.43 1.10 -3.30
CA LYS A 71 15.88 0.96 -3.31
C LYS A 71 16.44 0.53 -1.95
N THR A 72 15.79 0.97 -0.86
CA THR A 72 16.23 0.69 0.51
C THR A 72 15.67 -0.61 1.07
N ILE A 73 14.55 -1.12 0.54
CA ILE A 73 13.98 -2.42 0.95
C ILE A 73 14.95 -3.53 0.54
N SER A 74 15.73 -4.03 1.48
CA SER A 74 16.54 -5.22 1.28
C SER A 74 15.73 -6.47 1.65
N LYS A 75 16.11 -7.64 1.09
CA LYS A 75 15.54 -8.93 1.50
C LYS A 75 15.68 -9.17 3.00
N LYS A 76 16.76 -8.66 3.62
CA LYS A 76 17.01 -8.76 5.06
C LYS A 76 16.03 -7.94 5.88
N ASP A 77 15.60 -6.77 5.37
CA ASP A 77 14.65 -5.91 6.07
C ASP A 77 13.22 -6.42 5.95
N ALA A 78 12.87 -6.97 4.80
CA ALA A 78 11.54 -7.53 4.55
C ALA A 78 11.32 -8.90 5.21
N LEU A 79 12.38 -9.70 5.38
CA LEU A 79 12.32 -11.10 5.81
C LEU A 79 13.25 -11.35 7.02
N LYS A 80 13.11 -10.59 8.10
CA LYS A 80 13.81 -10.88 9.35
C LYS A 80 13.10 -12.01 10.09
N LEU A 81 13.85 -13.05 10.46
CA LEU A 81 13.36 -14.13 11.32
C LEU A 81 12.85 -13.56 12.64
N LYS A 82 11.71 -14.05 13.10
CA LYS A 82 11.18 -13.72 14.42
C LYS A 82 12.09 -14.20 15.54
N SER A 83 12.16 -13.42 16.61
CA SER A 83 12.68 -13.92 17.87
C SER A 83 11.71 -14.98 18.44
N LYS A 84 12.22 -15.90 19.28
CA LYS A 84 11.40 -16.96 19.92
C LYS A 84 10.19 -16.47 20.71
N SER A 85 10.09 -15.17 21.01
CA SER A 85 9.01 -14.56 21.78
C SER A 85 7.79 -14.15 20.94
N GLU A 86 7.88 -14.12 19.61
CA GLU A 86 6.76 -13.68 18.76
C GLU A 86 5.88 -14.87 18.33
N LYS A 87 4.58 -14.81 18.62
CA LYS A 87 3.60 -15.85 18.25
C LYS A 87 3.23 -15.78 16.76
N GLY A 88 3.19 -16.93 16.09
CA GLY A 88 2.70 -17.12 14.71
C GLY A 88 3.65 -16.60 13.62
N GLY A 89 3.67 -17.26 12.45
CA GLY A 89 4.55 -16.97 11.31
C GLY A 89 6.04 -17.14 11.58
N ILE A 90 6.84 -17.17 10.53
CA ILE A 90 8.30 -17.39 10.63
C ILE A 90 9.06 -16.05 10.65
N PHE A 91 8.51 -15.00 10.06
CA PHE A 91 9.17 -13.70 9.89
C PHE A 91 8.51 -12.59 10.68
N SER A 92 9.31 -11.62 11.14
CA SER A 92 8.84 -10.41 11.81
C SER A 92 8.42 -9.35 10.81
N ARG A 93 7.36 -8.58 11.14
CA ARG A 93 6.89 -7.43 10.37
C ARG A 93 7.48 -6.10 10.82
N ASN A 94 8.29 -6.11 11.87
CA ASN A 94 8.80 -4.87 12.49
C ASN A 94 9.57 -4.00 11.51
N GLY A 95 10.30 -4.61 10.57
CA GLY A 95 11.01 -3.88 9.51
C GLY A 95 10.05 -3.13 8.58
N LEU A 96 8.99 -3.81 8.14
CA LEU A 96 7.97 -3.22 7.27
C LEU A 96 7.19 -2.11 8.00
N ILE A 97 6.80 -2.34 9.25
CA ILE A 97 6.09 -1.32 10.06
C ILE A 97 6.94 -0.06 10.16
N LYS A 98 8.23 -0.17 10.52
CA LYS A 98 9.14 0.98 10.60
C LYS A 98 9.28 1.71 9.27
N ILE A 99 9.36 0.99 8.15
CA ILE A 99 9.42 1.61 6.83
C ILE A 99 8.14 2.41 6.56
N LEU A 100 6.96 1.86 6.85
CA LEU A 100 5.69 2.56 6.67
C LEU A 100 5.60 3.79 7.57
N GLU A 101 5.91 3.65 8.86
CA GLU A 101 5.86 4.76 9.83
C GLU A 101 6.80 5.91 9.49
N ASN A 102 7.97 5.61 8.92
CA ASN A 102 8.95 6.63 8.54
C ASN A 102 8.63 7.35 7.23
N ASN A 103 7.76 6.78 6.38
CA ASN A 103 7.56 7.29 5.02
C ASN A 103 6.11 7.69 4.71
N ILE A 104 5.13 7.32 5.56
CA ILE A 104 3.71 7.60 5.34
C ILE A 104 3.19 8.55 6.41
N ASP A 105 2.51 9.59 5.97
CA ASP A 105 1.65 10.42 6.82
C ASP A 105 0.25 9.79 6.86
N PHE A 106 -0.03 9.04 7.91
CA PHE A 106 -1.30 8.32 8.06
C PHE A 106 -2.49 9.26 8.28
N ASP A 107 -2.26 10.43 8.87
CA ASP A 107 -3.31 11.45 9.03
C ASP A 107 -3.70 12.02 7.67
N HIS A 108 -2.71 12.29 6.81
CA HIS A 108 -2.96 12.72 5.44
C HIS A 108 -3.71 11.64 4.63
N VAL A 109 -3.30 10.36 4.75
CA VAL A 109 -4.03 9.24 4.13
C VAL A 109 -5.47 9.16 4.61
N SER A 110 -5.69 9.27 5.93
CA SER A 110 -7.01 9.23 6.55
C SER A 110 -7.95 10.33 6.04
N GLN A 111 -7.41 11.53 5.86
CA GLN A 111 -8.15 12.74 5.47
C GLN A 111 -8.20 12.97 3.96
N SER A 112 -7.53 12.16 3.17
CA SER A 112 -7.40 12.33 1.72
C SER A 112 -8.76 12.28 1.00
N ASP A 113 -8.93 13.10 -0.03
CA ASP A 113 -10.07 13.02 -0.94
C ASP A 113 -10.05 11.76 -1.82
N LYS A 114 -8.86 11.17 -2.04
CA LYS A 114 -8.71 9.89 -2.73
C LYS A 114 -9.17 8.75 -1.82
N LYS A 115 -10.15 7.96 -2.27
CA LYS A 115 -10.66 6.81 -1.51
C LYS A 115 -9.73 5.62 -1.68
N LEU A 116 -9.18 5.12 -0.57
CA LEU A 116 -8.29 3.96 -0.56
C LEU A 116 -8.99 2.74 0.01
N TYR A 117 -9.15 1.72 -0.83
CA TYR A 117 -9.65 0.40 -0.44
C TYR A 117 -8.49 -0.59 -0.39
N ILE A 118 -8.25 -1.16 0.77
CA ILE A 118 -7.27 -2.23 0.99
C ILE A 118 -8.02 -3.54 1.09
N THR A 119 -7.62 -4.55 0.33
CA THR A 119 -8.27 -5.86 0.37
C THR A 119 -7.45 -6.85 1.17
N ALA A 120 -8.11 -7.64 2.00
CA ALA A 120 -7.51 -8.77 2.69
C ALA A 120 -8.45 -9.98 2.66
N PHE A 121 -7.88 -11.17 2.86
CA PHE A 121 -8.64 -12.40 2.97
C PHE A 121 -8.95 -12.69 4.44
N ASN A 122 -10.21 -12.74 4.78
CA ASN A 122 -10.67 -13.14 6.10
C ASN A 122 -10.69 -14.67 6.19
N LYS A 123 -9.85 -15.21 7.08
CA LYS A 123 -9.67 -16.65 7.24
C LYS A 123 -10.89 -17.33 7.87
N ASP A 124 -11.60 -16.63 8.75
CA ASP A 124 -12.75 -17.21 9.47
C ASP A 124 -13.99 -17.28 8.57
N THR A 125 -14.24 -16.21 7.80
CA THR A 125 -15.38 -16.14 6.87
C THR A 125 -15.05 -16.72 5.49
N GLN A 126 -13.78 -17.02 5.19
CA GLN A 126 -13.30 -17.49 3.88
C GLN A 126 -13.63 -16.51 2.73
N LYS A 127 -13.67 -15.22 3.01
CA LYS A 127 -14.05 -14.19 2.04
C LYS A 127 -12.99 -13.12 1.90
N ILE A 128 -12.97 -12.47 0.74
CA ILE A 128 -12.21 -11.23 0.54
C ILE A 128 -13.01 -10.09 1.14
N GLU A 129 -12.37 -9.30 1.97
CA GLU A 129 -12.93 -8.10 2.58
C GLU A 129 -12.22 -6.86 2.06
N TYR A 130 -12.96 -5.75 2.02
CA TYR A 130 -12.49 -4.45 1.54
C TYR A 130 -12.54 -3.44 2.67
N PHE A 131 -11.40 -2.88 3.02
CA PHE A 131 -11.26 -1.93 4.11
C PHE A 131 -10.99 -0.53 3.55
N LEU A 132 -11.89 0.40 3.83
CA LEU A 132 -11.71 1.80 3.49
C LEU A 132 -10.75 2.43 4.51
N ALA A 133 -9.63 2.97 4.04
CA ALA A 133 -8.63 3.61 4.90
C ALA A 133 -9.02 5.03 5.34
N ASN A 134 -9.86 5.72 4.56
CA ASN A 134 -10.29 7.09 4.87
C ASN A 134 -11.10 7.13 6.17
N GLY A 135 -10.80 8.09 7.03
CA GLY A 135 -11.42 8.25 8.34
C GLY A 135 -10.94 7.26 9.40
N LYS A 136 -9.88 6.50 9.11
CA LYS A 136 -9.32 5.48 10.00
C LYS A 136 -8.08 5.98 10.72
N THR A 137 -7.82 5.42 11.91
CA THR A 137 -6.59 5.69 12.65
C THR A 137 -5.36 5.07 11.98
N LYS A 138 -4.18 5.54 12.34
CA LYS A 138 -2.90 4.96 11.90
C LYS A 138 -2.86 3.44 12.16
N GLU A 139 -3.27 3.00 13.34
CA GLU A 139 -3.24 1.60 13.76
C GLU A 139 -4.17 0.74 12.89
N GLU A 140 -5.38 1.24 12.56
CA GLU A 140 -6.32 0.56 11.68
C GLU A 140 -5.74 0.45 10.26
N ILE A 141 -5.20 1.53 9.69
CA ILE A 141 -4.62 1.54 8.34
C ILE A 141 -3.41 0.59 8.27
N LEU A 142 -2.53 0.61 9.27
CA LEU A 142 -1.43 -0.35 9.39
C LEU A 142 -1.95 -1.78 9.46
N SER A 143 -2.96 -2.04 10.29
CA SER A 143 -3.56 -3.38 10.43
C SER A 143 -4.09 -3.89 9.09
N TYR A 144 -4.85 -3.08 8.34
CA TYR A 144 -5.36 -3.45 7.02
C TYR A 144 -4.23 -3.76 6.02
N THR A 145 -3.19 -2.91 6.02
CA THR A 145 -2.03 -3.08 5.12
C THR A 145 -1.25 -4.36 5.46
N LEU A 146 -1.05 -4.63 6.74
CA LEU A 146 -0.36 -5.82 7.22
C LEU A 146 -1.19 -7.09 6.98
N ALA A 147 -2.51 -7.04 7.17
CA ALA A 147 -3.42 -8.14 6.86
C ALA A 147 -3.40 -8.47 5.36
N SER A 148 -3.49 -7.44 4.52
CA SER A 148 -3.41 -7.57 3.07
C SER A 148 -2.11 -8.21 2.59
N SER A 149 -0.99 -7.94 3.26
CA SER A 149 0.33 -8.47 2.94
C SER A 149 0.70 -9.76 3.70
N ALA A 150 -0.23 -10.32 4.47
CA ALA A 150 -0.02 -11.53 5.26
C ALA A 150 0.04 -12.77 4.38
N ILE A 151 1.23 -13.16 3.92
CA ILE A 151 1.42 -14.42 3.22
C ILE A 151 1.29 -15.56 4.25
N PRO A 152 0.36 -16.52 4.07
CA PRO A 152 0.20 -17.66 4.96
C PRO A 152 1.53 -18.37 5.22
N TYR A 153 1.74 -18.84 6.43
CA TYR A 153 2.97 -19.47 6.95
C TYR A 153 4.20 -18.56 7.05
N VAL A 154 4.27 -17.48 6.26
CA VAL A 154 5.40 -16.53 6.29
C VAL A 154 5.19 -15.51 7.41
N TYR A 155 4.01 -14.92 7.46
CA TYR A 155 3.63 -13.95 8.49
C TYR A 155 2.46 -14.45 9.32
N ALA A 156 2.38 -14.00 10.58
CA ALA A 156 1.21 -14.23 11.40
C ALA A 156 -0.03 -13.54 10.78
N PRO A 157 -1.25 -14.08 10.96
CA PRO A 157 -2.49 -13.32 10.73
C PRO A 157 -2.51 -12.02 11.54
N VAL A 158 -3.25 -11.05 11.07
CA VAL A 158 -3.53 -9.78 11.78
C VAL A 158 -4.94 -9.84 12.29
#